data_84c1b5440029ac87d7742f597f2d6827
#
_entry.id   84c1b5440029ac87d7742f597f2d6827
#
_cell.length_a   1.000
_cell.length_b   1.000
_cell.length_c   1.000
_cell.angle_alpha   90.00
_cell.angle_beta   90.00
_cell.angle_gamma   90.00
#
_symmetry.space_group_name_H-M   'P 1'
#
loop_
_entity.id
_entity.type
_entity.pdbx_description
1 polymer ?
#
loop_
_entity_poly.entity_id
_entity_poly.type
_entity_poly.pdbx_seq_one_letter_code
_entity_poly.pdbx_strand_id
1 'polypeptide(L)'
;MSVDSTADGSTDTPTEPIYVDGEDGLDEIVAENDVVLTDFYADWCGPCQMLEPIVESLAEDTDAAVAKVDVDANQTLAGAYGVRGVPTLVLFADGEPVERLVGVQDESRLRTTVESYT
;
A
#
# COMPACT_ATOMS: atom_id res chain seq x y z
N MET A 1 -18.76 3.00 -24.05
CA MET A 1 -18.44 3.16 -23.73
C MET A 1 -18.03 3.10 -23.53
N SER A 2 -17.80 2.96 -23.41
CA SER A 2 -17.20 3.00 -23.13
C SER A 2 -16.68 3.18 -22.80
N VAL A 3 -16.60 3.05 -22.97
CA VAL A 3 -16.00 3.30 -22.69
C VAL A 3 -15.73 3.67 -22.11
N ASP A 4 -15.73 3.61 -22.30
CA ASP A 4 -15.35 3.99 -21.76
C ASP A 4 -15.02 4.00 -21.08
N SER A 5 -15.23 3.69 -20.95
CA SER A 5 -14.87 3.64 -20.41
C SER A 5 -14.19 3.52 -20.06
N THR A 6 -13.98 3.38 -20.22
CA THR A 6 -13.35 3.34 -19.94
C THR A 6 -12.57 3.54 -19.57
N ALA A 7 -12.68 2.87 -20.28
CA ALA A 7 -11.34 3.12 -19.95
C ALA A 7 -11.10 3.94 -18.77
N ASP A 8 -11.96 4.51 -18.42
CA ASP A 8 -11.80 5.28 -17.27
C ASP A 8 -11.45 4.52 -16.05
N GLY A 9 -11.88 3.31 -15.93
CA GLY A 9 -11.53 2.48 -14.79
C GLY A 9 -10.04 2.31 -14.64
N SER A 10 -9.32 2.32 -15.73
CA SER A 10 -7.90 2.09 -15.69
C SER A 10 -7.14 3.26 -15.07
N THR A 11 -7.75 4.43 -15.00
CA THR A 11 -7.10 5.58 -14.42
C THR A 11 -7.53 5.83 -12.99
N ASP A 12 -8.52 5.09 -12.52
CA ASP A 12 -9.04 5.28 -11.18
C ASP A 12 -8.17 4.58 -10.16
N THR A 13 -7.71 5.34 -9.17
CA THR A 13 -7.00 4.75 -8.04
C THR A 13 -8.03 4.18 -7.08
N PRO A 14 -7.82 2.96 -6.59
CA PRO A 14 -8.71 2.40 -5.59
C PRO A 14 -8.79 3.28 -4.34
N THR A 15 -9.99 3.47 -3.82
CA THR A 15 -10.22 4.30 -2.63
C THR A 15 -10.33 3.49 -1.36
N GLU A 16 -10.10 2.19 -1.45
CA GLU A 16 -10.06 1.30 -0.29
C GLU A 16 -8.79 0.48 -0.35
N PRO A 17 -8.25 0.08 0.81
CA PRO A 17 -7.08 -0.79 0.81
C PRO A 17 -7.38 -2.11 0.11
N ILE A 18 -6.38 -2.63 -0.60
CA ILE A 18 -6.47 -3.90 -1.31
C ILE A 18 -5.67 -4.92 -0.54
N TYR A 19 -6.27 -6.05 -0.21
CA TYR A 19 -5.58 -7.13 0.49
C TYR A 19 -4.85 -7.99 -0.53
N VAL A 20 -3.53 -8.12 -0.33
CA VAL A 20 -2.65 -8.79 -1.28
C VAL A 20 -2.60 -10.29 -1.03
N ASP A 21 -2.63 -11.08 -2.08
CA ASP A 21 -2.45 -12.52 -2.01
C ASP A 21 -1.21 -12.88 -2.83
N GLY A 22 -0.08 -13.01 -2.14
CA GLY A 22 1.18 -13.42 -2.75
C GLY A 22 1.90 -12.33 -3.51
N GLU A 23 3.08 -12.68 -3.97
CA GLU A 23 3.96 -11.75 -4.68
C GLU A 23 3.34 -11.27 -5.99
N ASP A 24 2.69 -12.16 -6.72
CA ASP A 24 2.04 -11.80 -7.98
C ASP A 24 0.92 -10.79 -7.76
N GLY A 25 0.20 -10.91 -6.64
CA GLY A 25 -0.85 -9.96 -6.28
C GLY A 25 -0.29 -8.57 -6.05
N LEU A 26 0.84 -8.47 -5.34
CA LEU A 26 1.47 -7.17 -5.12
C LEU A 26 2.02 -6.60 -6.42
N ASP A 27 2.68 -7.43 -7.22
CA ASP A 27 3.24 -6.99 -8.51
C ASP A 27 2.17 -6.40 -9.40
N GLU A 28 0.99 -7.01 -9.40
CA GLU A 28 -0.13 -6.55 -10.22
C GLU A 28 -0.61 -5.17 -9.78
N ILE A 29 -0.74 -4.95 -8.47
CA ILE A 29 -1.16 -3.66 -7.93
C ILE A 29 -0.13 -2.59 -8.25
N VAL A 30 1.15 -2.91 -8.09
CA VAL A 30 2.25 -1.99 -8.36
C VAL A 30 2.31 -1.65 -9.85
N ALA A 31 2.02 -2.60 -10.72
CA ALA A 31 2.02 -2.37 -12.16
C ALA A 31 0.84 -1.50 -12.62
N GLU A 32 -0.28 -1.57 -11.92
CA GLU A 32 -1.50 -0.87 -12.31
C GLU A 32 -1.65 0.53 -11.72
N ASN A 33 -0.80 0.91 -10.79
CA ASN A 33 -0.93 2.18 -10.09
C ASN A 33 0.42 2.88 -10.03
N ASP A 34 0.41 4.18 -10.27
CA ASP A 34 1.65 4.98 -10.27
C ASP A 34 2.30 5.03 -8.89
N VAL A 35 1.48 5.12 -7.85
CA VAL A 35 1.96 5.20 -6.47
C VAL A 35 1.20 4.18 -5.62
N VAL A 36 1.93 3.35 -4.90
CA VAL A 36 1.34 2.31 -4.05
C VAL A 36 1.99 2.35 -2.67
N LEU A 37 1.18 2.53 -1.65
CA LEU A 37 1.64 2.41 -0.27
C LEU A 37 1.33 0.98 0.19
N THR A 38 2.36 0.20 0.45
CA THR A 38 2.21 -1.18 0.90
C THR A 38 2.40 -1.25 2.40
N ASP A 39 1.42 -1.79 3.11
CA ASP A 39 1.42 -1.93 4.55
C ASP A 39 1.59 -3.41 4.90
N PHE A 40 2.78 -3.78 5.37
CA PHE A 40 3.05 -5.13 5.86
C PHE A 40 2.64 -5.18 7.33
N TYR A 41 1.65 -5.99 7.64
CA TYR A 41 1.03 -6.02 8.97
C TYR A 41 0.81 -7.45 9.46
N ALA A 42 0.40 -7.59 10.71
CA ALA A 42 -0.05 -8.86 11.26
C ALA A 42 -1.29 -8.63 12.11
N ASP A 43 -2.17 -9.62 12.18
CA ASP A 43 -3.42 -9.50 12.94
C ASP A 43 -3.20 -9.31 14.44
N TRP A 44 -2.11 -9.90 14.96
CA TRP A 44 -1.79 -9.83 16.38
C TRP A 44 -1.06 -8.53 16.78
N CYS A 45 -0.80 -7.66 15.83
CA CYS A 45 0.05 -6.49 16.04
C CYS A 45 -0.80 -5.28 16.43
N GLY A 46 -0.67 -4.83 17.68
CA GLY A 46 -1.38 -3.65 18.17
C GLY A 46 -1.06 -2.37 17.39
N PRO A 47 0.24 -2.06 17.20
CA PRO A 47 0.61 -0.88 16.40
C PRO A 47 0.06 -0.92 14.97
N CYS A 48 -0.04 -2.11 14.37
CA CYS A 48 -0.63 -2.25 13.04
C CYS A 48 -2.10 -1.83 13.04
N GLN A 49 -2.82 -2.17 14.12
CA GLN A 49 -4.22 -1.79 14.26
C GLN A 49 -4.39 -0.29 14.40
N MET A 50 -3.45 0.38 15.06
CA MET A 50 -3.45 1.83 15.18
C MET A 50 -3.24 2.51 13.83
N LEU A 51 -2.50 1.88 12.95
CA LEU A 51 -2.21 2.41 11.63
C LEU A 51 -3.38 2.22 10.66
N GLU A 52 -4.27 1.28 10.94
CA GLU A 52 -5.36 0.91 10.04
C GLU A 52 -6.22 2.10 9.59
N PRO A 53 -6.77 2.93 10.50
CA PRO A 53 -7.56 4.07 10.05
C PRO A 53 -6.74 5.09 9.25
N ILE A 54 -5.45 5.17 9.51
CA ILE A 54 -4.57 6.08 8.79
C ILE A 54 -4.42 5.65 7.33
N VAL A 55 -4.14 4.37 7.11
CA VAL A 55 -3.99 3.89 5.72
C VAL A 55 -5.32 3.88 4.98
N GLU A 56 -6.41 3.66 5.67
CA GLU A 56 -7.75 3.78 5.07
C GLU A 56 -8.02 5.20 4.60
N SER A 57 -7.68 6.20 5.43
CA SER A 57 -7.81 7.60 5.05
C SER A 57 -6.95 7.94 3.86
N LEU A 58 -5.74 7.42 3.81
CA LEU A 58 -4.84 7.69 2.68
C LEU A 58 -5.38 7.09 1.39
N ALA A 59 -5.96 5.88 1.46
CA ALA A 59 -6.57 5.27 0.29
C ALA A 59 -7.72 6.11 -0.24
N GLU A 60 -8.50 6.69 0.65
CA GLU A 60 -9.67 7.48 0.29
C GLU A 60 -9.29 8.86 -0.21
N ASP A 61 -8.30 9.49 0.41
CA ASP A 61 -8.02 10.92 0.23
C ASP A 61 -6.86 11.22 -0.72
N THR A 62 -6.04 10.24 -1.08
CA THR A 62 -4.88 10.50 -1.95
C THR A 62 -5.00 9.73 -3.26
N ASP A 63 -4.11 10.04 -4.20
CA ASP A 63 -4.04 9.34 -5.47
C ASP A 63 -3.14 8.11 -5.41
N ALA A 64 -2.79 7.65 -4.23
CA ALA A 64 -2.03 6.42 -4.06
C ALA A 64 -2.97 5.26 -3.77
N ALA A 65 -2.67 4.10 -4.35
CA ALA A 65 -3.34 2.87 -3.95
C ALA A 65 -2.70 2.37 -2.66
N VAL A 66 -3.48 1.75 -1.79
CA VAL A 66 -2.97 1.15 -0.56
C VAL A 66 -3.10 -0.37 -0.68
N ALA A 67 -1.98 -1.06 -0.53
CA ALA A 67 -1.94 -2.53 -0.54
C ALA A 67 -1.64 -3.01 0.87
N LYS A 68 -2.36 -4.01 1.36
CA LYS A 68 -2.15 -4.58 2.69
C LYS A 68 -1.66 -6.01 2.56
N VAL A 69 -0.54 -6.31 3.21
CA VAL A 69 0.08 -7.62 3.17
C VAL A 69 0.16 -8.19 4.58
N ASP A 70 -0.62 -9.25 4.84
CA ASP A 70 -0.52 -9.99 6.09
C ASP A 70 0.75 -10.83 6.04
N VAL A 71 1.72 -10.52 6.90
CA VAL A 71 3.02 -11.18 6.85
C VAL A 71 2.95 -12.66 7.23
N ASP A 72 1.99 -13.05 8.04
CA ASP A 72 1.84 -14.46 8.42
C ASP A 72 1.30 -15.30 7.26
N ALA A 73 0.44 -14.72 6.45
CA ALA A 73 -0.11 -15.40 5.28
C ALA A 73 0.81 -15.26 4.06
N ASN A 74 1.75 -14.32 4.06
CA ASN A 74 2.60 -14.00 2.91
C ASN A 74 4.06 -13.93 3.33
N GLN A 75 4.56 -14.99 3.97
CA GLN A 75 5.90 -15.01 4.54
C GLN A 75 7.01 -14.84 3.49
N THR A 76 6.84 -15.48 2.35
CA THR A 76 7.82 -15.38 1.27
C THR A 76 7.90 -13.94 0.75
N LEU A 77 6.74 -13.31 0.56
CA LEU A 77 6.68 -11.94 0.09
C LEU A 77 7.31 -10.98 1.10
N ALA A 78 6.97 -11.13 2.37
CA ALA A 78 7.54 -10.30 3.42
C ALA A 78 9.06 -10.46 3.47
N GLY A 79 9.54 -11.69 3.34
CA GLY A 79 10.98 -11.96 3.30
C GLY A 79 11.67 -11.34 2.10
N ALA A 80 11.00 -11.33 0.96
CA ALA A 80 11.56 -10.75 -0.27
C ALA A 80 11.81 -9.25 -0.12
N TYR A 81 10.99 -8.57 0.69
CA TYR A 81 11.18 -7.14 0.95
C TYR A 81 11.93 -6.88 2.26
N GLY A 82 12.47 -7.92 2.88
CA GLY A 82 13.28 -7.78 4.09
C GLY A 82 12.50 -7.27 5.29
N VAL A 83 11.21 -7.58 5.36
CA VAL A 83 10.37 -7.14 6.48
C VAL A 83 10.70 -7.98 7.70
N ARG A 84 11.17 -7.33 8.75
CA ARG A 84 11.56 -8.00 9.99
C ARG A 84 10.67 -7.66 11.17
N GLY A 85 9.90 -6.62 11.04
CA GLY A 85 8.98 -6.19 12.07
C GLY A 85 7.75 -5.57 11.46
N VAL A 86 6.69 -5.45 12.21
CA VAL A 86 5.43 -4.88 11.73
C VAL A 86 5.00 -3.74 12.64
N PRO A 87 4.36 -2.71 12.08
CA PRO A 87 4.13 -2.53 10.65
C PRO A 87 5.39 -2.04 9.93
N THR A 88 5.55 -2.44 8.68
CA THR A 88 6.55 -1.87 7.79
C THR A 88 5.81 -1.36 6.56
N LEU A 89 6.07 -0.13 6.20
CA LEU A 89 5.45 0.49 5.03
C LEU A 89 6.49 0.64 3.93
N VAL A 90 6.12 0.24 2.71
CA VAL A 90 6.98 0.43 1.54
C VAL A 90 6.17 1.20 0.51
N LEU A 91 6.67 2.35 0.12
CA LEU A 91 6.04 3.17 -0.90
C LEU A 91 6.69 2.87 -2.24
N PHE A 92 5.85 2.54 -3.22
CA PHE A 92 6.30 2.32 -4.61
C PHE A 92 5.87 3.50 -5.46
N ALA A 93 6.76 3.95 -6.34
CA ALA A 93 6.42 4.96 -7.33
C ALA A 93 6.96 4.46 -8.68
N ASP A 94 6.09 4.42 -9.67
CA ASP A 94 6.44 3.96 -11.02
C ASP A 94 7.10 2.58 -11.01
N GLY A 95 6.59 1.71 -10.16
CA GLY A 95 7.03 0.32 -10.10
C GLY A 95 8.23 0.04 -9.21
N GLU A 96 8.79 1.07 -8.58
CA GLU A 96 10.00 0.91 -7.76
C GLU A 96 9.79 1.36 -6.33
N PRO A 97 10.38 0.66 -5.35
CA PRO A 97 10.30 1.12 -3.96
C PRO A 97 11.12 2.39 -3.78
N VAL A 98 10.49 3.43 -3.25
CA VAL A 98 11.15 4.74 -3.08
C VAL A 98 11.27 5.16 -1.61
N GLU A 99 10.41 4.63 -0.73
CA GLU A 99 10.45 4.94 0.71
C GLU A 99 10.17 3.69 1.51
N ARG A 100 10.81 3.59 2.68
CA ARG A 100 10.59 2.50 3.61
C ARG A 100 10.48 3.08 5.02
N LEU A 101 9.38 2.79 5.70
CA LEU A 101 9.10 3.33 7.01
C LEU A 101 8.73 2.18 7.94
N VAL A 102 9.33 2.14 9.12
CA VAL A 102 9.09 1.07 10.08
C VAL A 102 8.38 1.64 11.30
N GLY A 103 7.32 0.97 11.73
CA GLY A 103 6.55 1.38 12.88
C GLY A 103 5.40 2.31 12.52
N VAL A 104 4.64 2.71 13.52
CA VAL A 104 3.51 3.63 13.32
C VAL A 104 4.04 5.00 12.95
N GLN A 105 3.48 5.55 11.90
CA GLN A 105 3.86 6.87 11.40
C GLN A 105 2.77 7.88 11.73
N ASP A 106 3.18 9.11 11.97
CA ASP A 106 2.24 10.22 12.11
C ASP A 106 1.48 10.40 10.78
N GLU A 107 0.16 10.52 10.85
CA GLU A 107 -0.68 10.58 9.64
C GLU A 107 -0.28 11.73 8.72
N SER A 108 -0.04 12.89 9.26
CA SER A 108 0.31 14.07 8.49
C SER A 108 1.65 13.89 7.77
N ARG A 109 2.62 13.28 8.43
CA ARG A 109 3.91 12.98 7.85
C ARG A 109 3.82 11.94 6.74
N LEU A 110 3.05 10.89 6.99
CA LEU A 110 2.84 9.83 6.02
C LEU A 110 2.13 10.38 4.79
N ARG A 111 1.11 11.20 4.99
CA ARG A 111 0.38 11.85 3.91
C ARG A 111 1.31 12.72 3.06
N THR A 112 2.14 13.52 3.69
CA THR A 112 3.10 14.37 3.00
C THR A 112 4.07 13.53 2.17
N THR A 113 4.56 12.44 2.73
CA THR A 113 5.47 11.54 2.02
C THR A 113 4.79 10.94 0.78
N VAL A 114 3.58 10.43 0.95
CA VAL A 114 2.82 9.84 -0.16
C VAL A 114 2.55 10.89 -1.23
N GLU A 115 2.07 12.04 -0.83
CA GLU A 115 1.69 13.10 -1.78
C GLU A 115 2.88 13.67 -2.53
N SER A 116 4.08 13.53 -1.98
CA SER A 116 5.28 14.01 -2.69
C SER A 116 5.57 13.18 -3.94
N TYR A 117 4.96 12.02 -4.08
CA TYR A 117 5.11 11.17 -5.27
C TYR A 117 3.86 11.16 -6.16
N THR A 118 2.78 11.74 -5.69
CA THR A 118 1.57 11.84 -6.49
C THR A 118 1.45 13.25 -7.10
#